data_34eeb2828f222699ce0d40eae1dc4796
#
_entry.id   34eeb2828f222699ce0d40eae1dc4796
#
_cell.length_a   1.000
_cell.length_b   1.000
_cell.length_c   1.000
_cell.angle_alpha   90.00
_cell.angle_beta   90.00
_cell.angle_gamma   90.00
#
_symmetry.space_group_name_H-M   'P 1'
#
loop_
_entity.id
_entity.type
_entity.pdbx_description
1 polymer ?
#
loop_
_entity_poly.entity_id
_entity_poly.type
_entity_poly.pdbx_seq_one_letter_code
_entity_poly.pdbx_strand_id
1 'polypeptide(L)'
;MLKPLARILYVEDEPDIRAIAQMALEAVGGFTVIACASGSEALARAPGAGADLLLLDVMMPGMDGPSTLKALRELPSAANTPVIFMTAKVQAAEVAQYRELGAIDVIHKPFDPMELSAQINRIWELQGQ
;
A
#
# COMPACT_ATOMS: atom_id res chain seq x y z
N MET A 1 -12.17 8.66 -16.09
CA MET A 1 -11.65 7.29 -16.24
C MET A 1 -10.27 7.20 -15.60
N LEU A 2 -10.07 6.19 -14.77
CA LEU A 2 -8.76 5.96 -14.18
C LEU A 2 -7.79 5.35 -15.18
N LYS A 3 -6.53 5.76 -15.10
CA LYS A 3 -5.47 5.06 -15.81
C LYS A 3 -5.26 3.68 -15.17
N PRO A 4 -4.71 2.70 -15.89
CA PRO A 4 -4.36 1.43 -15.29
C PRO A 4 -3.33 1.62 -14.18
N LEU A 5 -3.44 0.82 -13.12
CA LEU A 5 -2.47 0.82 -12.04
C LEU A 5 -1.16 0.22 -12.54
N ALA A 6 -0.06 0.95 -12.37
CA ALA A 6 1.24 0.52 -12.87
C ALA A 6 2.32 0.46 -11.79
N ARG A 7 2.41 1.47 -10.94
CA ARG A 7 3.51 1.60 -9.98
C ARG A 7 2.99 1.65 -8.55
N ILE A 8 3.55 0.81 -7.69
CA ILE A 8 3.15 0.69 -6.28
C ILE A 8 4.35 0.94 -5.38
N LEU A 9 4.20 1.86 -4.43
CA LEU A 9 5.15 2.01 -3.33
C LEU A 9 4.64 1.14 -2.19
N TYR A 10 5.39 0.09 -1.87
CA TYR A 10 4.99 -0.93 -0.91
C TYR A 10 5.91 -0.88 0.31
N VAL A 11 5.32 -0.84 1.52
CA VAL A 11 6.08 -0.76 2.76
C VAL A 11 5.74 -1.92 3.67
N GLU A 12 6.73 -2.73 4.02
CA GLU A 12 6.61 -3.90 4.87
C GLU A 12 7.93 -4.14 5.56
N ASP A 13 7.93 -4.20 6.91
CA ASP A 13 9.18 -4.36 7.66
C ASP A 13 9.70 -5.79 7.68
N GLU A 14 8.84 -6.80 7.52
CA GLU A 14 9.28 -8.19 7.53
C GLU A 14 9.84 -8.61 6.17
N PRO A 15 11.14 -8.99 6.10
CA PRO A 15 11.77 -9.28 4.81
C PRO A 15 11.11 -10.40 4.02
N ASP A 16 10.68 -11.47 4.70
CA ASP A 16 10.08 -12.61 4.03
C ASP A 16 8.74 -12.26 3.42
N ILE A 17 7.90 -11.56 4.18
CA ILE A 17 6.59 -11.13 3.69
C ILE A 17 6.77 -10.12 2.56
N ARG A 18 7.69 -9.18 2.71
CA ARG A 18 7.98 -8.18 1.70
C ARG A 18 8.42 -8.83 0.38
N ALA A 19 9.30 -9.83 0.45
CA ALA A 19 9.78 -10.52 -0.74
C ALA A 19 8.66 -11.28 -1.45
N ILE A 20 7.81 -11.97 -0.68
CA ILE A 20 6.69 -12.73 -1.24
C ILE A 20 5.68 -11.79 -1.91
N ALA A 21 5.33 -10.70 -1.25
CA ALA A 21 4.39 -9.74 -1.81
C ALA A 21 4.95 -9.06 -3.07
N GLN A 22 6.22 -8.66 -3.03
CA GLN A 22 6.86 -8.04 -4.18
C GLN A 22 6.85 -8.97 -5.38
N MET A 23 7.23 -10.23 -5.17
CA MET A 23 7.23 -11.23 -6.23
C MET A 23 5.82 -11.42 -6.81
N ALA A 24 4.83 -11.53 -5.94
CA ALA A 24 3.44 -11.71 -6.38
C ALA A 24 2.95 -10.51 -7.18
N LEU A 25 3.25 -9.30 -6.73
CA LEU A 25 2.81 -8.09 -7.42
C LEU A 25 3.50 -7.92 -8.78
N GLU A 26 4.78 -8.27 -8.85
CA GLU A 26 5.55 -8.13 -10.10
C GLU A 26 5.26 -9.26 -11.07
N ALA A 27 5.31 -10.51 -10.60
CA ALA A 27 5.20 -11.68 -11.49
C ALA A 27 3.74 -11.96 -11.89
N VAL A 28 2.81 -11.87 -10.96
CA VAL A 28 1.38 -12.13 -11.24
C VAL A 28 0.69 -10.88 -11.75
N GLY A 29 0.91 -9.75 -11.10
CA GLY A 29 0.21 -8.50 -11.41
C GLY A 29 0.86 -7.67 -12.50
N GLY A 30 2.13 -7.86 -12.76
CA GLY A 30 2.86 -7.05 -13.75
C GLY A 30 3.13 -5.63 -13.29
N PHE A 31 3.02 -5.34 -12.00
CA PHE A 31 3.28 -4.01 -11.46
C PHE A 31 4.77 -3.73 -11.33
N THR A 32 5.14 -2.46 -11.39
CA THR A 32 6.45 -2.00 -10.93
C THR A 32 6.32 -1.70 -9.44
N VAL A 33 7.14 -2.36 -8.61
CA VAL A 33 7.04 -2.25 -7.17
C VAL A 33 8.31 -1.60 -6.60
N ILE A 34 8.12 -0.52 -5.85
CA ILE A 34 9.19 0.08 -5.06
C ILE A 34 8.97 -0.41 -3.63
N ALA A 35 9.73 -1.43 -3.22
CA ALA A 35 9.57 -2.05 -1.93
C ALA A 35 10.46 -1.38 -0.90
N CYS A 36 9.88 -1.03 0.25
CA CYS A 36 10.56 -0.34 1.34
C CYS A 36 10.42 -1.14 2.63
N ALA A 37 11.47 -1.14 3.46
CA ALA A 37 11.49 -1.89 4.70
C ALA A 37 10.96 -1.10 5.89
N SER A 38 10.72 0.20 5.74
CA SER A 38 10.29 1.08 6.83
C SER A 38 9.59 2.30 6.29
N GLY A 39 8.89 3.00 7.18
CA GLY A 39 8.29 4.28 6.84
C GLY A 39 9.34 5.31 6.46
N SER A 40 10.49 5.31 7.14
CA SER A 40 11.59 6.23 6.82
C SER A 40 12.11 6.02 5.41
N GLU A 41 12.28 4.76 5.01
CA GLU A 41 12.71 4.45 3.64
C GLU A 41 11.67 4.91 2.62
N ALA A 42 10.38 4.71 2.93
CA ALA A 42 9.31 5.15 2.07
C ALA A 42 9.34 6.65 1.84
N LEU A 43 9.56 7.43 2.91
CA LEU A 43 9.68 8.88 2.81
C LEU A 43 10.84 9.30 1.93
N ALA A 44 11.97 8.61 2.03
CA ALA A 44 13.15 8.90 1.23
C ALA A 44 12.94 8.57 -0.24
N ARG A 45 12.20 7.50 -0.54
CA ARG A 45 12.03 7.03 -1.92
C ARG A 45 10.80 7.59 -2.63
N ALA A 46 9.81 8.07 -1.89
CA ALA A 46 8.55 8.52 -2.49
C ALA A 46 8.73 9.62 -3.55
N PRO A 47 9.60 10.64 -3.36
CA PRO A 47 9.73 11.69 -4.38
C PRO A 47 10.15 11.20 -5.75
N GLY A 48 10.95 10.14 -5.82
CA GLY A 48 11.42 9.58 -7.09
C GLY A 48 10.64 8.36 -7.56
N ALA A 49 9.65 7.91 -6.80
CA ALA A 49 9.00 6.64 -7.07
C ALA A 49 7.95 6.72 -8.18
N GLY A 50 7.29 7.85 -8.34
CA GLY A 50 6.19 7.97 -9.30
C GLY A 50 5.05 7.02 -9.01
N ALA A 51 4.76 6.76 -7.75
CA ALA A 51 3.78 5.75 -7.35
C ALA A 51 2.36 6.18 -7.69
N ASP A 52 1.60 5.24 -8.24
CA ASP A 52 0.16 5.41 -8.45
C ASP A 52 -0.63 5.01 -7.21
N LEU A 53 -0.06 4.15 -6.38
CA LEU A 53 -0.72 3.60 -5.21
C LEU A 53 0.31 3.41 -4.11
N LEU A 54 -0.12 3.70 -2.87
CA LEU A 54 0.65 3.38 -1.66
C LEU A 54 0.04 2.13 -1.03
N LEU A 55 0.86 1.12 -0.76
CA LEU A 55 0.43 -0.12 -0.10
C LEU A 55 1.23 -0.22 1.19
N LEU A 56 0.58 0.03 2.32
CA LEU A 56 1.28 0.21 3.60
C LEU A 56 0.83 -0.81 4.63
N ASP A 57 1.80 -1.54 5.20
CA ASP A 57 1.55 -2.36 6.37
C ASP A 57 1.24 -1.46 7.56
N VAL A 58 0.25 -1.83 8.38
CA VAL A 58 -0.15 -1.02 9.53
C VAL A 58 0.83 -1.20 10.70
N MET A 59 1.19 -2.44 11.02
CA MET A 59 1.98 -2.75 12.21
C MET A 59 3.46 -2.86 11.88
N MET A 60 4.19 -1.78 12.10
CA MET A 60 5.64 -1.74 11.90
C MET A 60 6.31 -1.06 13.09
N PRO A 61 7.52 -1.50 13.48
CA PRO A 61 8.25 -0.82 14.55
C PRO A 61 8.67 0.59 14.13
N GLY A 62 8.79 1.47 15.09
CA GLY A 62 9.15 2.85 14.83
C GLY A 62 7.97 3.63 14.27
N MET A 63 7.92 3.78 12.96
CA MET A 63 6.84 4.50 12.29
C MET A 63 5.86 3.49 11.69
N ASP A 64 4.63 3.42 12.24
CA ASP A 64 3.59 2.52 11.74
C ASP A 64 2.98 3.01 10.42
N GLY A 65 2.02 2.24 9.88
CA GLY A 65 1.38 2.59 8.62
C GLY A 65 0.68 3.94 8.64
N PRO A 66 -0.21 4.20 9.61
CA PRO A 66 -0.88 5.51 9.68
C PRO A 66 0.09 6.68 9.86
N SER A 67 1.13 6.53 10.67
CA SER A 67 2.15 7.57 10.84
C SER A 67 2.93 7.80 9.56
N THR A 68 3.26 6.72 8.85
CA THR A 68 3.93 6.80 7.56
C THR A 68 3.05 7.55 6.55
N LEU A 69 1.77 7.23 6.50
CA LEU A 69 0.84 7.91 5.60
C LEU A 69 0.79 9.41 5.90
N LYS A 70 0.69 9.78 7.18
CA LYS A 70 0.64 11.19 7.57
C LYS A 70 1.87 11.93 7.07
N ALA A 71 3.04 11.34 7.24
CA ALA A 71 4.29 11.96 6.77
C ALA A 71 4.36 12.01 5.24
N LEU A 72 3.92 10.96 4.55
CA LEU A 72 3.90 10.93 3.09
C LEU A 72 2.98 12.02 2.53
N ARG A 73 1.85 12.30 3.20
CA ARG A 73 0.90 13.32 2.75
C ARG A 73 1.49 14.73 2.78
N GLU A 74 2.57 14.95 3.50
CA GLU A 74 3.25 16.24 3.52
C GLU A 74 4.17 16.41 2.32
N LEU A 75 4.46 15.35 1.57
CA LEU A 75 5.28 15.40 0.36
C LEU A 75 4.39 15.67 -0.85
N PRO A 76 4.75 16.63 -1.71
CA PRO A 76 3.95 16.90 -2.92
C PRO A 76 3.75 15.66 -3.79
N SER A 77 4.76 14.79 -3.85
CA SER A 77 4.71 13.58 -4.68
C SER A 77 3.72 12.54 -4.20
N ALA A 78 3.26 12.62 -2.93
CA ALA A 78 2.36 11.64 -2.35
C ALA A 78 1.15 12.28 -1.67
N ALA A 79 0.94 13.58 -1.84
CA ALA A 79 -0.12 14.31 -1.15
C ALA A 79 -1.52 13.76 -1.46
N ASN A 80 -1.74 13.25 -2.67
CA ASN A 80 -3.04 12.77 -3.11
C ASN A 80 -3.00 11.33 -3.63
N THR A 81 -1.90 10.61 -3.43
CA THR A 81 -1.78 9.24 -3.92
C THR A 81 -2.71 8.31 -3.13
N PRO A 82 -3.55 7.51 -3.79
CA PRO A 82 -4.42 6.56 -3.08
C PRO A 82 -3.62 5.59 -2.23
N VAL A 83 -4.18 5.18 -1.08
CA VAL A 83 -3.51 4.29 -0.16
C VAL A 83 -4.42 3.11 0.20
N ILE A 84 -3.81 1.92 0.27
CA ILE A 84 -4.41 0.71 0.82
C ILE A 84 -3.56 0.29 2.02
N PHE A 85 -4.21 0.05 3.16
CA PHE A 85 -3.52 -0.53 4.32
C PHE A 85 -3.61 -2.05 4.30
N MET A 86 -2.58 -2.71 4.81
CA MET A 86 -2.56 -4.16 5.02
C MET A 86 -2.45 -4.43 6.51
N THR A 87 -3.35 -5.26 7.05
CA THR A 87 -3.39 -5.53 8.49
C THR A 87 -4.08 -6.85 8.79
N ALA A 88 -3.73 -7.44 9.93
CA ALA A 88 -4.44 -8.62 10.43
C ALA A 88 -5.79 -8.24 11.07
N LYS A 89 -6.04 -6.95 11.30
CA LYS A 89 -7.24 -6.48 12.00
C LYS A 89 -8.18 -5.82 11.00
N VAL A 90 -9.19 -6.59 10.55
CA VAL A 90 -10.13 -6.14 9.52
C VAL A 90 -11.58 -6.14 9.99
N GLN A 91 -11.81 -5.99 11.29
CA GLN A 91 -13.18 -5.82 11.77
C GLN A 91 -13.72 -4.48 11.31
N ALA A 92 -15.06 -4.36 11.28
CA ALA A 92 -15.71 -3.19 10.69
C ALA A 92 -15.23 -1.87 11.29
N ALA A 93 -15.00 -1.84 12.62
CA ALA A 93 -14.56 -0.62 13.30
C ALA A 93 -13.15 -0.21 12.87
N GLU A 94 -12.25 -1.19 12.71
CA GLU A 94 -10.89 -0.90 12.27
C GLU A 94 -10.86 -0.44 10.82
N VAL A 95 -11.61 -1.10 9.96
CA VAL A 95 -11.69 -0.69 8.55
C VAL A 95 -12.23 0.73 8.43
N ALA A 96 -13.28 1.05 9.19
CA ALA A 96 -13.84 2.40 9.18
C ALA A 96 -12.80 3.43 9.61
N GLN A 97 -12.01 3.13 10.64
CA GLN A 97 -10.96 4.02 11.11
C GLN A 97 -9.91 4.27 10.04
N TYR A 98 -9.47 3.22 9.34
CA TYR A 98 -8.49 3.39 8.26
C TYR A 98 -9.05 4.18 7.09
N ARG A 99 -10.33 3.99 6.76
CA ARG A 99 -10.98 4.79 5.72
C ARG A 99 -11.07 6.26 6.11
N GLU A 100 -11.30 6.57 7.39
CA GLU A 100 -11.30 7.95 7.87
C GLU A 100 -9.91 8.59 7.71
N LEU A 101 -8.85 7.81 7.79
CA LEU A 101 -7.49 8.30 7.56
C LEU A 101 -7.18 8.52 6.09
N GLY A 102 -8.09 8.13 5.20
CA GLY A 102 -7.95 8.35 3.77
C GLY A 102 -7.68 7.10 2.95
N ALA A 103 -7.69 5.92 3.57
CA ALA A 103 -7.50 4.68 2.82
C ALA A 103 -8.67 4.39 1.90
N ILE A 104 -8.38 3.97 0.67
CA ILE A 104 -9.45 3.54 -0.24
C ILE A 104 -9.96 2.15 0.09
N ASP A 105 -9.11 1.33 0.72
CA ASP A 105 -9.53 0.03 1.23
C ASP A 105 -8.45 -0.54 2.16
N VAL A 106 -8.73 -1.74 2.69
CA VAL A 106 -7.85 -2.48 3.60
C VAL A 106 -7.76 -3.92 3.12
N ILE A 107 -6.56 -4.48 3.12
CA ILE A 107 -6.33 -5.88 2.75
C ILE A 107 -5.92 -6.66 3.99
N HIS A 108 -6.57 -7.81 4.19
CA HIS A 108 -6.30 -8.67 5.35
C HIS A 108 -4.99 -9.44 5.19
N LYS A 109 -4.19 -9.47 6.26
CA LYS A 109 -3.00 -10.31 6.38
C LYS A 109 -3.32 -11.52 7.26
N PRO A 110 -2.86 -12.71 6.92
CA PRO A 110 -2.03 -13.02 5.75
C PRO A 110 -2.82 -12.98 4.44
N PHE A 111 -2.17 -12.51 3.40
CA PHE A 111 -2.76 -12.46 2.07
C PHE A 111 -2.41 -13.72 1.27
N ASP A 112 -3.21 -14.02 0.25
CA ASP A 112 -2.90 -15.07 -0.71
C ASP A 112 -2.04 -14.47 -1.82
N PRO A 113 -0.77 -14.91 -1.99
CA PRO A 113 0.10 -14.32 -3.01
C PRO A 113 -0.45 -14.42 -4.43
N MET A 114 -1.24 -15.46 -4.72
CA MET A 114 -1.80 -15.63 -6.06
C MET A 114 -3.00 -14.72 -6.32
N GLU A 115 -3.63 -14.19 -5.26
CA GLU A 115 -4.83 -13.37 -5.37
C GLU A 115 -4.57 -11.89 -5.08
N LEU A 116 -3.42 -11.55 -4.52
CA LEU A 116 -3.14 -10.20 -4.06
C LEU A 116 -3.28 -9.16 -5.17
N SER A 117 -2.71 -9.42 -6.34
CA SER A 117 -2.76 -8.48 -7.47
C SER A 117 -4.18 -8.28 -7.97
N ALA A 118 -4.97 -9.35 -8.06
CA ALA A 118 -6.36 -9.24 -8.49
C ALA A 118 -7.19 -8.44 -7.50
N GLN A 119 -6.95 -8.66 -6.21
CA GLN A 119 -7.64 -7.92 -5.14
C GLN A 119 -7.33 -6.42 -5.22
N ILE A 120 -6.06 -6.07 -5.42
CA ILE A 120 -5.65 -4.68 -5.55
C ILE A 120 -6.28 -4.04 -6.79
N ASN A 121 -6.29 -4.77 -7.92
CA ASN A 121 -6.90 -4.24 -9.14
C ASN A 121 -8.40 -3.99 -8.97
N ARG A 122 -9.11 -4.88 -8.27
CA ARG A 122 -10.54 -4.67 -7.99
C ARG A 122 -10.76 -3.38 -7.18
N ILE A 123 -9.95 -3.19 -6.14
CA ILE A 123 -10.04 -1.99 -5.31
C ILE A 123 -9.76 -0.74 -6.15
N TRP A 124 -8.72 -0.80 -6.98
CA TRP A 124 -8.34 0.31 -7.86
C TRP A 124 -9.47 0.69 -8.82
N GLU A 125 -10.09 -0.30 -9.45
CA GLU A 125 -11.18 -0.07 -10.39
C GLU A 125 -12.41 0.52 -9.70
N LEU A 126 -12.74 0.03 -8.50
CA LEU A 126 -13.90 0.50 -7.77
C LEU A 126 -13.79 1.97 -7.36
N GLN A 127 -12.58 2.44 -7.02
CA GLN A 127 -12.43 3.83 -6.62
C GLN A 127 -12.62 4.81 -7.78
N GLY A 128 -12.55 4.35 -9.01
CA GLY A 128 -12.75 5.18 -10.20
C GLY A 128 -14.19 5.40 -10.56
N GLN A 129 -15.11 4.78 -9.82
CA GLN A 129 -16.54 4.87 -10.15
C GLN A 129 -17.24 5.96 -9.36
#